data_8483aad8e94f59a73b06ad67edb625d1
#
_entry.id   8483aad8e94f59a73b06ad67edb625d1
#
_cell.length_a   1.000
_cell.length_b   1.000
_cell.length_c   1.000
_cell.angle_alpha   90.00
_cell.angle_beta   90.00
_cell.angle_gamma   90.00
#
_symmetry.space_group_name_H-M   'P 1'
#
loop_
_entity.id
_entity.type
_entity.pdbx_description
1 polymer ?
#
loop_
_entity_poly.entity_id
_entity_poly.type
_entity_poly.pdbx_seq_one_letter_code
_entity_poly.pdbx_strand_id
1 'polypeptide(L)'
;MINAIWLGMILIGFIFAAVTGRMDDFTAAVFDGAKTGVTVSFGLISVLAFWLGMMRIAEDGGLLRLIAKALGPVVRFLFPDVPKGHPAIGYILSNMSANLLGLGNAATPMGIKAMQELQTLNPDKHTATPAMCTLLALNTASITLIPATLIAIRLNYGSTEPAGIVGTTLAATFVATLAAILADRLCRRLELLRRPPGTPPSQGLHDADGPASQPGGHAALPPTSGAASRPTKTG
;
A
#
# COMPACT_ATOMS: atom_id res chain seq x y z
N MET A 1 -8.24 10.46 -10.30
CA MET A 1 -7.76 11.88 -10.40
C MET A 1 -6.45 11.96 -11.19
N ILE A 2 -5.40 11.19 -10.86
CA ILE A 2 -4.11 11.20 -11.59
C ILE A 2 -4.27 10.96 -13.10
N ASN A 3 -5.07 9.96 -13.50
CA ASN A 3 -5.30 9.67 -14.93
C ASN A 3 -5.93 10.85 -15.71
N ALA A 4 -6.79 11.64 -15.05
CA ALA A 4 -7.38 12.83 -15.67
C ALA A 4 -6.34 13.94 -15.89
N ILE A 5 -5.36 14.06 -14.98
CA ILE A 5 -4.24 15.01 -15.12
C ILE A 5 -3.36 14.62 -16.31
N TRP A 6 -2.98 13.33 -16.41
CA TRP A 6 -2.19 12.81 -17.53
C TRP A 6 -2.91 12.98 -18.87
N LEU A 7 -4.19 12.62 -18.90
CA LEU A 7 -5.02 12.81 -20.10
C LEU A 7 -5.10 14.29 -20.49
N GLY A 8 -5.31 15.17 -19.51
CA GLY A 8 -5.35 16.62 -19.72
C GLY A 8 -4.05 17.16 -20.31
N MET A 9 -2.90 16.74 -19.80
CA MET A 9 -1.58 17.14 -20.33
C MET A 9 -1.39 16.69 -21.77
N ILE A 10 -1.76 15.45 -22.11
CA ILE A 10 -1.67 14.92 -23.47
C ILE A 10 -2.59 15.69 -24.42
N LEU A 11 -3.84 15.93 -24.02
CA LEU A 11 -4.81 16.67 -24.84
C LEU A 11 -4.37 18.12 -25.06
N ILE A 12 -3.86 18.83 -24.03
CA ILE A 12 -3.34 20.19 -24.16
C ILE A 12 -2.16 20.20 -25.13
N GLY A 13 -1.21 19.27 -24.98
CA GLY A 13 -0.06 19.15 -25.89
C GLY A 13 -0.48 18.89 -27.33
N PHE A 14 -1.45 18.00 -27.54
CA PHE A 14 -1.99 17.69 -28.86
C PHE A 14 -2.68 18.91 -29.51
N ILE A 15 -3.57 19.59 -28.78
CA ILE A 15 -4.29 20.78 -29.29
C ILE A 15 -3.31 21.88 -29.62
N PHE A 16 -2.32 22.13 -28.75
CA PHE A 16 -1.30 23.15 -28.99
C PHE A 16 -0.47 22.84 -30.23
N ALA A 17 -0.04 21.60 -30.42
CA ALA A 17 0.70 21.16 -31.59
C ALA A 17 -0.14 21.29 -32.89
N ALA A 18 -1.44 20.97 -32.83
CA ALA A 18 -2.36 21.12 -33.95
C ALA A 18 -2.55 22.59 -34.33
N VAL A 19 -2.75 23.49 -33.36
CA VAL A 19 -2.94 24.94 -33.61
C VAL A 19 -1.66 25.60 -34.12
N THR A 20 -0.48 25.17 -33.65
CA THR A 20 0.81 25.75 -34.05
C THR A 20 1.41 25.08 -35.29
N GLY A 21 0.74 24.06 -35.89
CA GLY A 21 1.24 23.34 -37.05
C GLY A 21 2.46 22.45 -36.79
N ARG A 22 2.70 22.09 -35.50
CA ARG A 22 3.88 21.31 -35.05
C ARG A 22 3.52 19.85 -34.71
N MET A 23 2.68 19.23 -35.50
CA MET A 23 2.24 17.83 -35.26
C MET A 23 3.38 16.83 -35.40
N ASP A 24 4.37 17.09 -36.26
CA ASP A 24 5.53 16.22 -36.42
C ASP A 24 6.39 16.21 -35.14
N ASP A 25 6.58 17.37 -34.52
CA ASP A 25 7.30 17.49 -33.23
C ASP A 25 6.56 16.75 -32.12
N PHE A 26 5.22 16.84 -32.09
CA PHE A 26 4.41 16.13 -31.10
C PHE A 26 4.53 14.61 -31.30
N THR A 27 4.43 14.15 -32.55
CA THR A 27 4.56 12.71 -32.87
C THR A 27 5.96 12.20 -32.49
N ALA A 28 7.01 12.93 -32.85
CA ALA A 28 8.38 12.59 -32.48
C ALA A 28 8.54 12.53 -30.94
N ALA A 29 8.01 13.51 -30.20
CA ALA A 29 8.07 13.52 -28.74
C ALA A 29 7.35 12.34 -28.10
N VAL A 30 6.23 11.89 -28.64
CA VAL A 30 5.52 10.69 -28.15
C VAL A 30 6.36 9.43 -28.33
N PHE A 31 6.98 9.23 -29.50
CA PHE A 31 7.85 8.08 -29.73
C PHE A 31 9.13 8.13 -28.90
N ASP A 32 9.75 9.30 -28.77
CA ASP A 32 10.94 9.47 -27.92
C ASP A 32 10.62 9.24 -26.45
N GLY A 33 9.46 9.71 -25.99
CA GLY A 33 8.98 9.44 -24.62
C GLY A 33 8.78 7.93 -24.39
N ALA A 34 8.14 7.23 -25.33
CA ALA A 34 7.94 5.78 -25.24
C ALA A 34 9.29 5.03 -25.22
N LYS A 35 10.22 5.36 -26.12
CA LYS A 35 11.56 4.79 -26.17
C LYS A 35 12.35 5.04 -24.88
N THR A 36 12.28 6.27 -24.36
CA THR A 36 12.92 6.65 -23.09
C THR A 36 12.34 5.84 -21.92
N GLY A 37 11.00 5.69 -21.86
CA GLY A 37 10.34 4.90 -20.85
C GLY A 37 10.79 3.44 -20.84
N VAL A 38 10.91 2.81 -22.00
CA VAL A 38 11.41 1.44 -22.15
C VAL A 38 12.87 1.35 -21.73
N THR A 39 13.73 2.26 -22.20
CA THR A 39 15.17 2.28 -21.87
C THR A 39 15.42 2.43 -20.36
N VAL A 40 14.71 3.37 -19.73
CA VAL A 40 14.79 3.57 -18.26
C VAL A 40 14.31 2.33 -17.52
N SER A 41 13.19 1.72 -17.96
CA SER A 41 12.68 0.50 -17.33
C SER A 41 13.69 -0.64 -17.36
N PHE A 42 14.33 -0.91 -18.49
CA PHE A 42 15.38 -1.92 -18.60
C PHE A 42 16.61 -1.58 -17.74
N GLY A 43 17.03 -0.32 -17.73
CA GLY A 43 18.14 0.14 -16.89
C GLY A 43 17.86 -0.05 -15.40
N LEU A 44 16.62 0.17 -14.96
CA LEU A 44 16.24 -0.04 -13.57
C LEU A 44 16.21 -1.52 -13.15
N ILE A 45 15.85 -2.43 -14.07
CA ILE A 45 15.75 -3.87 -13.76
C ILE A 45 17.06 -4.40 -13.18
N SER A 46 18.21 -4.11 -13.80
CA SER A 46 19.50 -4.64 -13.37
C SER A 46 19.89 -4.15 -11.96
N VAL A 47 19.75 -2.85 -11.71
CA VAL A 47 20.11 -2.25 -10.42
C VAL A 47 19.16 -2.72 -9.31
N LEU A 48 17.85 -2.76 -9.59
CA LEU A 48 16.86 -3.24 -8.62
C LEU A 48 17.02 -4.74 -8.35
N ALA A 49 17.26 -5.57 -9.36
CA ALA A 49 17.51 -7.00 -9.17
C ALA A 49 18.73 -7.26 -8.29
N PHE A 50 19.85 -6.57 -8.56
CA PHE A 50 21.04 -6.63 -7.72
C PHE A 50 20.74 -6.21 -6.28
N TRP A 51 20.06 -5.07 -6.11
CA TRP A 51 19.71 -4.55 -4.78
C TRP A 51 18.80 -5.49 -4.01
N LEU A 52 17.73 -5.98 -4.66
CA LEU A 52 16.79 -6.92 -4.04
C LEU A 52 17.49 -8.23 -3.65
N GLY A 53 18.38 -8.74 -4.49
CA GLY A 53 19.19 -9.92 -4.19
C GLY A 53 20.08 -9.71 -2.96
N MET A 54 20.80 -8.57 -2.88
CA MET A 54 21.63 -8.22 -1.73
C MET A 54 20.78 -8.07 -0.45
N MET A 55 19.63 -7.43 -0.54
CA MET A 55 18.72 -7.27 0.61
C MET A 55 18.13 -8.61 1.04
N ARG A 56 17.88 -9.54 0.11
CA ARG A 56 17.43 -10.89 0.44
C ARG A 56 18.46 -11.64 1.28
N ILE A 57 19.74 -11.54 0.93
CA ILE A 57 20.83 -12.12 1.73
C ILE A 57 20.86 -11.49 3.13
N ALA A 58 20.70 -10.18 3.24
CA ALA A 58 20.66 -9.48 4.50
C ALA A 58 19.44 -9.89 5.37
N GLU A 59 18.30 -10.11 4.73
CA GLU A 59 17.09 -10.64 5.38
C GLU A 59 17.31 -12.04 5.95
N ASP A 60 17.84 -12.96 5.14
CA ASP A 60 18.18 -14.32 5.55
C ASP A 60 19.27 -14.34 6.62
N GLY A 61 20.19 -13.38 6.60
CA GLY A 61 21.20 -13.12 7.63
C GLY A 61 20.63 -12.55 8.95
N GLY A 62 19.31 -12.28 9.03
CA GLY A 62 18.64 -11.83 10.24
C GLY A 62 18.60 -10.31 10.46
N LEU A 63 19.06 -9.50 9.51
CA LEU A 63 19.03 -8.04 9.62
C LEU A 63 17.60 -7.53 9.87
N LEU A 64 16.60 -8.12 9.21
CA LEU A 64 15.20 -7.75 9.37
C LEU A 64 14.74 -7.99 10.82
N ARG A 65 15.18 -9.09 11.46
CA ARG A 65 14.84 -9.40 12.87
C ARG A 65 15.48 -8.41 13.83
N LEU A 66 16.70 -7.98 13.56
CA LEU A 66 17.40 -6.98 14.37
C LEU A 66 16.67 -5.63 14.34
N ILE A 67 16.30 -5.18 13.13
CA ILE A 67 15.54 -3.95 12.93
C ILE A 67 14.15 -4.06 13.58
N ALA A 68 13.44 -5.17 13.40
CA ALA A 68 12.15 -5.41 14.02
C ALA A 68 12.24 -5.37 15.56
N LYS A 69 13.32 -5.91 16.14
CA LYS A 69 13.56 -5.82 17.59
C LYS A 69 13.77 -4.37 18.04
N ALA A 70 14.53 -3.57 17.27
CA ALA A 70 14.76 -2.16 17.56
C ALA A 70 13.46 -1.33 17.41
N LEU A 71 12.63 -1.64 16.42
CA LEU A 71 11.35 -0.97 16.20
C LEU A 71 10.23 -1.41 17.18
N GLY A 72 10.41 -2.51 17.90
CA GLY A 72 9.42 -3.05 18.82
C GLY A 72 8.83 -2.03 19.79
N PRO A 73 9.63 -1.24 20.54
CA PRO A 73 9.10 -0.21 21.42
C PRO A 73 8.35 0.90 20.69
N VAL A 74 8.78 1.27 19.48
CA VAL A 74 8.14 2.30 18.66
C VAL A 74 6.75 1.81 18.20
N VAL A 75 6.66 0.57 17.73
CA VAL A 75 5.38 -0.02 17.30
C VAL A 75 4.41 -0.12 18.48
N ARG A 76 4.86 -0.52 19.64
CA ARG A 76 4.00 -0.57 20.85
C ARG A 76 3.47 0.81 21.27
N PHE A 77 4.26 1.85 21.06
CA PHE A 77 3.85 3.22 21.34
C PHE A 77 2.85 3.76 20.31
N LEU A 78 2.99 3.34 19.05
CA LEU A 78 2.13 3.79 17.95
C LEU A 78 0.82 3.01 17.87
N PHE A 79 0.80 1.75 18.32
CA PHE A 79 -0.35 0.83 18.26
C PHE A 79 -0.77 0.33 19.65
N PRO A 80 -1.17 1.24 20.56
CA PRO A 80 -1.57 0.85 21.92
C PRO A 80 -2.83 -0.01 21.95
N ASP A 81 -3.71 0.14 20.93
CA ASP A 81 -5.00 -0.53 20.82
C ASP A 81 -4.87 -2.00 20.38
N VAL A 82 -3.68 -2.44 19.94
CA VAL A 82 -3.44 -3.81 19.48
C VAL A 82 -2.92 -4.65 20.66
N PRO A 83 -3.57 -5.77 21.01
CA PRO A 83 -3.16 -6.63 22.12
C PRO A 83 -1.72 -7.14 21.96
N LYS A 84 -1.00 -7.20 23.08
CA LYS A 84 0.36 -7.75 23.14
C LYS A 84 0.30 -9.23 22.72
N GLY A 85 1.10 -9.60 21.70
CA GLY A 85 1.12 -10.97 21.19
C GLY A 85 0.18 -11.23 20.01
N HIS A 86 -0.65 -10.27 19.59
CA HIS A 86 -1.47 -10.42 18.40
C HIS A 86 -0.60 -10.48 17.13
N PRO A 87 -0.91 -11.37 16.16
CA PRO A 87 -0.13 -11.53 14.91
C PRO A 87 0.07 -10.23 14.12
N ALA A 88 -0.88 -9.31 14.19
CA ALA A 88 -0.80 -7.99 13.56
C ALA A 88 0.51 -7.26 13.90
N ILE A 89 0.98 -7.33 15.17
CA ILE A 89 2.22 -6.67 15.59
C ILE A 89 3.43 -7.21 14.82
N GLY A 90 3.49 -8.52 14.60
CA GLY A 90 4.56 -9.15 13.82
C GLY A 90 4.58 -8.68 12.37
N TYR A 91 3.41 -8.60 11.73
CA TYR A 91 3.28 -8.11 10.36
C TYR A 91 3.56 -6.61 10.24
N ILE A 92 3.13 -5.79 11.21
CA ILE A 92 3.45 -4.36 11.27
C ILE A 92 4.97 -4.16 11.38
N LEU A 93 5.63 -4.87 12.29
CA LEU A 93 7.08 -4.81 12.47
C LEU A 93 7.81 -5.20 11.19
N SER A 94 7.41 -6.29 10.54
CA SER A 94 8.00 -6.73 9.27
C SER A 94 7.79 -5.72 8.15
N ASN A 95 6.58 -5.15 8.04
CA ASN A 95 6.26 -4.12 7.06
C ASN A 95 7.12 -2.85 7.27
N MET A 96 7.20 -2.34 8.50
CA MET A 96 8.00 -1.16 8.81
C MET A 96 9.51 -1.41 8.58
N SER A 97 10.00 -2.60 8.95
CA SER A 97 11.39 -2.97 8.74
C SER A 97 11.75 -3.07 7.26
N ALA A 98 10.88 -3.64 6.44
CA ALA A 98 11.05 -3.73 5.00
C ALA A 98 11.02 -2.34 4.35
N ASN A 99 10.10 -1.46 4.76
CA ASN A 99 10.06 -0.07 4.29
C ASN A 99 11.34 0.70 4.65
N LEU A 100 11.84 0.53 5.87
CA LEU A 100 13.08 1.18 6.33
C LEU A 100 14.28 0.78 5.45
N LEU A 101 14.34 -0.48 5.01
CA LEU A 101 15.37 -0.99 4.11
C LEU A 101 15.12 -0.66 2.63
N GLY A 102 14.05 0.02 2.29
CA GLY A 102 13.69 0.34 0.91
C GLY A 102 13.15 -0.86 0.11
N LEU A 103 12.70 -1.91 0.80
CA LEU A 103 12.12 -3.14 0.21
C LEU A 103 10.61 -3.01 0.00
N GLY A 104 10.17 -2.04 -0.81
CA GLY A 104 8.74 -1.79 -1.03
C GLY A 104 7.94 -3.03 -1.47
N ASN A 105 8.54 -3.89 -2.32
CA ASN A 105 7.90 -5.12 -2.78
C ASN A 105 7.67 -6.14 -1.66
N ALA A 106 8.57 -6.22 -0.68
CA ALA A 106 8.42 -7.08 0.49
C ALA A 106 7.50 -6.44 1.55
N ALA A 107 7.51 -5.11 1.64
CA ALA A 107 6.67 -4.38 2.58
C ALA A 107 5.17 -4.52 2.26
N THR A 108 4.79 -4.46 0.99
CA THR A 108 3.38 -4.49 0.56
C THR A 108 2.61 -5.72 1.04
N PRO A 109 3.06 -6.98 0.81
CA PRO A 109 2.32 -8.15 1.28
C PRO A 109 2.27 -8.22 2.80
N MET A 110 3.30 -7.75 3.52
CA MET A 110 3.28 -7.68 4.98
C MET A 110 2.29 -6.62 5.48
N GLY A 111 2.20 -5.47 4.81
CA GLY A 111 1.22 -4.44 5.11
C GLY A 111 -0.23 -4.91 4.91
N ILE A 112 -0.49 -5.65 3.82
CA ILE A 112 -1.80 -6.25 3.56
C ILE A 112 -2.17 -7.24 4.67
N LYS A 113 -1.26 -8.13 5.05
CA LYS A 113 -1.48 -9.07 6.15
C LYS A 113 -1.69 -8.37 7.48
N ALA A 114 -0.89 -7.33 7.78
CA ALA A 114 -1.09 -6.51 8.96
C ALA A 114 -2.50 -5.90 9.01
N MET A 115 -2.97 -5.37 7.87
CA MET A 115 -4.30 -4.79 7.75
C MET A 115 -5.41 -5.84 7.92
N GLN A 116 -5.24 -7.04 7.35
CA GLN A 116 -6.16 -8.17 7.53
C GLN A 116 -6.26 -8.58 9.01
N GLU A 117 -5.14 -8.70 9.69
CA GLU A 117 -5.11 -9.02 11.12
C GLU A 117 -5.72 -7.91 11.98
N LEU A 118 -5.47 -6.64 11.66
CA LEU A 118 -6.14 -5.52 12.32
C LEU A 118 -7.66 -5.54 12.09
N GLN A 119 -8.11 -6.00 10.92
CA GLN A 119 -9.53 -6.15 10.61
C GLN A 119 -10.21 -7.23 11.46
N THR A 120 -9.49 -8.25 11.95
CA THR A 120 -10.06 -9.25 12.87
C THR A 120 -10.42 -8.62 14.21
N LEU A 121 -9.66 -7.63 14.67
CA LEU A 121 -9.89 -6.87 15.89
C LEU A 121 -10.93 -5.76 15.73
N ASN A 122 -11.35 -5.49 14.51
CA ASN A 122 -12.26 -4.39 14.20
C ASN A 122 -13.72 -4.79 14.51
N PRO A 123 -14.42 -4.12 15.43
CA PRO A 123 -15.83 -4.38 15.72
C PRO A 123 -16.76 -3.97 14.56
N ASP A 124 -16.39 -2.90 13.83
CA ASP A 124 -17.12 -2.42 12.67
C ASP A 124 -16.33 -2.68 11.38
N LYS A 125 -16.83 -3.61 10.56
CA LYS A 125 -16.14 -4.02 9.32
C LYS A 125 -16.12 -2.96 8.21
N HIS A 126 -16.94 -1.93 8.34
CA HIS A 126 -17.09 -0.87 7.34
C HIS A 126 -16.28 0.39 7.66
N THR A 127 -15.82 0.54 8.91
CA THR A 127 -15.06 1.71 9.35
C THR A 127 -13.64 1.32 9.76
N ALA A 128 -12.63 2.04 9.27
CA ALA A 128 -11.24 1.78 9.65
C ALA A 128 -10.98 2.13 11.11
N THR A 129 -10.29 1.24 11.82
CA THR A 129 -9.86 1.53 13.21
C THR A 129 -8.71 2.54 13.24
N PRO A 130 -8.49 3.23 14.37
CA PRO A 130 -7.35 4.10 14.55
C PRO A 130 -6.01 3.42 14.23
N ALA A 131 -5.83 2.15 14.60
CA ALA A 131 -4.62 1.39 14.28
C ALA A 131 -4.44 1.21 12.76
N MET A 132 -5.52 0.96 12.01
CA MET A 132 -5.47 0.86 10.54
C MET A 132 -5.09 2.19 9.89
N CYS A 133 -5.64 3.31 10.39
CA CYS A 133 -5.29 4.66 9.91
C CYS A 133 -3.81 4.97 10.16
N THR A 134 -3.29 4.66 11.37
CA THR A 134 -1.87 4.84 11.69
C THR A 134 -0.97 4.00 10.79
N LEU A 135 -1.32 2.73 10.54
CA LEU A 135 -0.55 1.88 9.63
C LEU A 135 -0.51 2.45 8.22
N LEU A 136 -1.64 2.95 7.72
CA LEU A 136 -1.71 3.58 6.40
C LEU A 136 -0.85 4.86 6.34
N ALA A 137 -0.94 5.72 7.35
CA ALA A 137 -0.14 6.94 7.46
C ALA A 137 1.36 6.63 7.47
N LEU A 138 1.79 5.61 8.24
CA LEU A 138 3.18 5.16 8.29
C LEU A 138 3.67 4.57 6.97
N ASN A 139 2.83 3.83 6.25
CA ASN A 139 3.19 3.29 4.93
C ASN A 139 3.32 4.40 3.88
N THR A 140 2.48 5.43 3.96
CA THR A 140 2.51 6.58 3.03
C THR A 140 3.73 7.47 3.27
N ALA A 141 4.11 7.67 4.52
CA ALA A 141 5.22 8.55 4.94
C ALA A 141 6.40 7.76 5.53
N SER A 142 6.68 6.56 5.00
CA SER A 142 7.67 5.66 5.55
C SER A 142 9.09 6.23 5.52
N ILE A 143 9.82 6.05 6.63
CA ILE A 143 11.24 6.36 6.68
C ILE A 143 11.97 5.36 5.79
N THR A 144 12.80 5.87 4.87
CA THR A 144 13.60 5.04 3.97
C THR A 144 15.07 5.31 4.24
N LEU A 145 15.78 4.29 4.73
CA LEU A 145 17.22 4.37 5.00
C LEU A 145 18.02 4.33 3.70
N ILE A 146 17.60 3.49 2.77
CA ILE A 146 18.27 3.29 1.50
C ILE A 146 17.28 3.45 0.35
N PRO A 147 17.25 4.62 -0.32
CA PRO A 147 16.35 4.87 -1.44
C PRO A 147 16.89 4.25 -2.73
N ALA A 148 16.90 2.89 -2.79
CA ALA A 148 17.50 2.14 -3.88
C ALA A 148 16.98 2.54 -5.26
N THR A 149 15.69 2.78 -5.40
CA THR A 149 15.08 3.22 -6.67
C THR A 149 15.60 4.58 -7.13
N LEU A 150 15.75 5.54 -6.20
CA LEU A 150 16.28 6.87 -6.54
C LEU A 150 17.76 6.82 -6.89
N ILE A 151 18.54 5.98 -6.18
CA ILE A 151 19.95 5.73 -6.49
C ILE A 151 20.07 5.11 -7.89
N ALA A 152 19.23 4.12 -8.20
CA ALA A 152 19.19 3.47 -9.51
C ALA A 152 18.88 4.44 -10.65
N ILE A 153 17.88 5.32 -10.47
CA ILE A 153 17.53 6.36 -11.44
C ILE A 153 18.71 7.32 -11.64
N ARG A 154 19.31 7.82 -10.57
CA ARG A 154 20.48 8.72 -10.65
C ARG A 154 21.67 8.08 -11.38
N LEU A 155 21.90 6.79 -11.12
CA LEU A 155 22.93 6.02 -11.79
C LEU A 155 22.67 5.92 -13.30
N ASN A 156 21.44 5.62 -13.71
CA ASN A 156 21.04 5.55 -15.12
C ASN A 156 21.21 6.88 -15.87
N TYR A 157 21.05 7.99 -15.18
CA TYR A 157 21.23 9.33 -15.75
C TYR A 157 22.66 9.86 -15.58
N GLY A 158 23.65 9.00 -15.26
CA GLY A 158 25.06 9.35 -15.21
C GLY A 158 25.47 10.28 -14.08
N SER A 159 24.75 10.27 -12.95
CA SER A 159 25.12 11.06 -11.78
C SER A 159 26.49 10.63 -11.26
N THR A 160 27.39 11.58 -10.99
CA THR A 160 28.73 11.32 -10.44
C THR A 160 28.67 10.80 -9.00
N GLU A 161 27.63 11.19 -8.25
CA GLU A 161 27.41 10.74 -6.87
C GLU A 161 25.97 10.23 -6.69
N PRO A 162 25.64 9.02 -7.16
CA PRO A 162 24.28 8.50 -7.05
C PRO A 162 23.77 8.35 -5.61
N ALA A 163 24.66 8.02 -4.68
CA ALA A 163 24.36 7.82 -3.26
C ALA A 163 24.26 9.12 -2.43
N GLY A 164 24.67 10.26 -2.97
CA GLY A 164 24.64 11.55 -2.26
C GLY A 164 23.24 11.98 -1.79
N ILE A 165 22.19 11.38 -2.35
CA ILE A 165 20.79 11.64 -1.99
C ILE A 165 20.35 10.93 -0.68
N VAL A 166 21.10 9.96 -0.17
CA VAL A 166 20.70 9.13 0.98
C VAL A 166 20.42 9.99 2.21
N GLY A 167 21.34 10.90 2.55
CA GLY A 167 21.19 11.75 3.74
C GLY A 167 19.98 12.69 3.66
N THR A 168 19.79 13.32 2.50
CA THR A 168 18.64 14.24 2.29
C THR A 168 17.31 13.50 2.25
N THR A 169 17.28 12.32 1.65
CA THR A 169 16.07 11.46 1.63
C THR A 169 15.74 10.97 3.03
N LEU A 170 16.73 10.54 3.80
CA LEU A 170 16.52 10.11 5.19
C LEU A 170 15.95 11.25 6.04
N ALA A 171 16.52 12.45 5.96
CA ALA A 171 16.03 13.61 6.67
C ALA A 171 14.59 13.98 6.24
N ALA A 172 14.32 14.02 4.95
CA ALA A 172 13.00 14.35 4.42
C ALA A 172 11.92 13.31 4.83
N THR A 173 12.23 12.02 4.72
CA THR A 173 11.30 10.95 5.09
C THR A 173 11.09 10.86 6.60
N PHE A 174 12.11 11.17 7.39
CA PHE A 174 11.97 11.28 8.85
C PHE A 174 11.01 12.40 9.24
N VAL A 175 11.19 13.61 8.68
CA VAL A 175 10.29 14.75 8.91
C VAL A 175 8.87 14.43 8.45
N ALA A 176 8.73 13.84 7.27
CA ALA A 176 7.42 13.44 6.73
C ALA A 176 6.71 12.43 7.64
N THR A 177 7.43 11.42 8.14
CA THR A 177 6.87 10.42 9.06
C THR A 177 6.47 11.05 10.39
N LEU A 178 7.29 11.94 10.93
CA LEU A 178 6.97 12.67 12.16
C LEU A 178 5.70 13.53 11.97
N ALA A 179 5.62 14.26 10.86
CA ALA A 179 4.45 15.06 10.53
C ALA A 179 3.18 14.18 10.36
N ALA A 180 3.29 13.02 9.70
CA ALA A 180 2.18 12.08 9.53
C ALA A 180 1.69 11.53 10.88
N ILE A 181 2.59 11.17 11.79
CA ILE A 181 2.24 10.70 13.14
C ILE A 181 1.56 11.82 13.95
N LEU A 182 2.09 13.04 13.87
CA LEU A 182 1.50 14.18 14.56
C LEU A 182 0.10 14.50 14.01
N ALA A 183 -0.05 14.50 12.69
CA ALA A 183 -1.34 14.72 12.03
C ALA A 183 -2.36 13.62 12.42
N ASP A 184 -1.96 12.34 12.37
CA ASP A 184 -2.82 11.22 12.79
C ASP A 184 -3.30 11.39 14.24
N ARG A 185 -2.39 11.72 15.16
CA ARG A 185 -2.75 11.97 16.56
C ARG A 185 -3.63 13.18 16.75
N LEU A 186 -3.37 14.25 16.02
CA LEU A 186 -4.20 15.47 16.06
C LEU A 186 -5.62 15.18 15.56
N CYS A 187 -5.74 14.49 14.40
CA CYS A 187 -7.03 14.10 13.85
C CYS A 187 -7.83 13.21 14.81
N ARG A 188 -7.19 12.24 15.46
CA ARG A 188 -7.82 11.41 16.49
C ARG A 188 -8.33 12.23 17.69
N ARG A 189 -7.53 13.21 18.16
CA ARG A 189 -7.96 14.10 19.24
C ARG A 189 -9.14 14.96 18.83
N LEU A 190 -9.12 15.52 17.62
CA LEU A 190 -10.20 16.34 17.08
C LEU A 190 -11.48 15.52 16.89
N GLU A 191 -11.37 14.27 16.46
CA GLU A 191 -12.52 13.36 16.31
C GLU A 191 -13.14 13.03 17.66
N LEU A 192 -12.34 12.77 18.70
CA LEU A 192 -12.82 12.55 20.07
C LEU A 192 -13.54 13.79 20.63
N LEU A 193 -13.09 15.00 20.30
CA LEU A 193 -13.74 16.25 20.72
C LEU A 193 -15.04 16.54 19.94
N ARG A 194 -15.18 16.02 18.73
CA ARG A 194 -16.39 16.17 17.90
C ARG A 194 -17.49 15.16 18.19
N ARG A 195 -17.17 14.04 18.85
CA ARG A 195 -18.17 13.02 19.19
C ARG A 195 -19.04 13.50 20.34
N PRO A 196 -20.38 13.49 20.20
CA PRO A 196 -21.29 13.70 21.33
C PRO A 196 -21.07 12.59 22.38
N PRO A 197 -21.14 12.89 23.68
CA PRO A 197 -21.02 11.89 24.73
C PRO A 197 -22.13 10.87 24.59
N GLY A 198 -21.77 9.59 24.35
CA GLY A 198 -22.73 8.48 24.32
C GLY A 198 -22.87 7.73 22.99
N THR A 199 -22.22 8.13 21.90
CA THR A 199 -22.27 7.37 20.63
C THR A 199 -21.18 6.29 20.60
N PRO A 200 -21.56 4.99 20.44
CA PRO A 200 -20.58 3.93 20.26
C PRO A 200 -19.80 4.14 18.94
N PRO A 201 -18.58 3.60 18.79
CA PRO A 201 -17.63 3.95 17.74
C PRO A 201 -18.05 3.71 16.28
N SER A 202 -19.24 3.20 15.99
CA SER A 202 -19.57 2.66 14.66
C SER A 202 -20.93 3.00 14.07
N GLN A 203 -21.72 3.93 14.63
CA GLN A 203 -23.09 4.18 14.12
C GLN A 203 -23.22 5.37 13.14
N GLY A 204 -22.14 6.02 12.72
CA GLY A 204 -22.25 7.29 11.96
C GLY A 204 -22.47 7.18 10.45
N LEU A 205 -22.53 5.99 9.83
CA LEU A 205 -22.70 5.84 8.37
C LEU A 205 -23.85 4.93 7.93
N HIS A 206 -24.60 4.34 8.87
CA HIS A 206 -25.69 3.42 8.52
C HIS A 206 -27.03 4.12 8.22
N ASP A 207 -27.16 5.41 8.52
CA ASP A 207 -28.43 6.14 8.35
C ASP A 207 -28.58 6.83 6.98
N ALA A 208 -27.60 6.69 6.08
CA ALA A 208 -27.65 7.29 4.74
C ALA A 208 -28.20 6.35 3.64
N ASP A 209 -28.25 5.04 3.91
CA ASP A 209 -28.83 4.08 2.97
C ASP A 209 -30.17 3.58 3.53
N GLY A 210 -31.24 4.08 2.94
CA GLY A 210 -32.61 3.57 3.14
C GLY A 210 -32.71 2.07 2.80
N PRO A 211 -33.78 1.37 3.18
CA PRO A 211 -33.86 -0.08 3.12
C PRO A 211 -33.70 -0.59 1.69
N ALA A 212 -32.52 -1.11 1.39
CA ALA A 212 -32.27 -1.82 0.15
C ALA A 212 -33.14 -3.09 0.17
N SER A 213 -34.06 -3.15 -0.78
CA SER A 213 -34.89 -4.28 -1.12
C SER A 213 -34.08 -5.59 -1.09
N GLN A 214 -34.53 -6.52 -0.26
CA GLN A 214 -34.04 -7.90 -0.26
C GLN A 214 -34.19 -8.49 -1.68
N PRO A 215 -33.14 -9.06 -2.28
CA PRO A 215 -33.33 -9.89 -3.47
C PRO A 215 -33.99 -11.21 -3.06
N GLY A 216 -35.07 -11.47 -3.77
CA GLY A 216 -36.00 -12.54 -3.56
C GLY A 216 -35.45 -13.96 -3.38
N GLY A 217 -36.29 -14.73 -2.74
CA GLY A 217 -36.10 -16.09 -2.29
C GLY A 217 -35.47 -17.05 -3.29
N HIS A 218 -34.56 -17.81 -2.75
CA HIS A 218 -34.17 -19.07 -3.34
C HIS A 218 -35.38 -20.02 -3.34
N ALA A 219 -35.94 -20.23 -4.52
CA ALA A 219 -36.89 -21.30 -4.77
C ALA A 219 -36.23 -22.64 -4.44
N ALA A 220 -36.78 -23.32 -3.47
CA ALA A 220 -36.43 -24.70 -3.13
C ALA A 220 -36.74 -25.61 -4.34
N LEU A 221 -35.73 -26.34 -4.81
CA LEU A 221 -35.93 -27.44 -5.75
C LEU A 221 -36.62 -28.58 -5.03
N PRO A 222 -37.65 -29.21 -5.63
CA PRO A 222 -38.34 -30.35 -5.02
C PRO A 222 -37.46 -31.61 -5.03
N PRO A 223 -37.67 -32.53 -4.07
CA PRO A 223 -36.90 -33.74 -4.00
C PRO A 223 -37.34 -34.69 -5.13
N THR A 224 -36.40 -35.19 -5.92
CA THR A 224 -36.61 -36.28 -6.85
C THR A 224 -36.75 -37.57 -6.06
N SER A 225 -37.98 -38.07 -6.02
CA SER A 225 -38.34 -39.37 -5.51
C SER A 225 -37.94 -40.46 -6.51
N GLY A 226 -37.31 -41.48 -6.00
CA GLY A 226 -37.78 -42.80 -6.15
C GLY A 226 -37.30 -43.67 -7.30
N ALA A 227 -37.09 -44.85 -6.89
CA ALA A 227 -37.19 -46.17 -7.54
C ALA A 227 -35.88 -46.74 -8.07
N ALA A 228 -35.23 -47.54 -7.28
CA ALA A 228 -35.38 -49.01 -7.24
C ALA A 228 -35.36 -49.69 -8.62
N SER A 229 -34.25 -50.41 -8.90
CA SER A 229 -34.32 -51.82 -9.29
C SER A 229 -32.91 -52.40 -9.42
N ARG A 230 -32.61 -53.39 -8.57
CA ARG A 230 -31.70 -54.50 -8.91
C ARG A 230 -32.38 -55.35 -9.99
N PRO A 231 -31.64 -56.08 -10.87
CA PRO A 231 -31.20 -57.42 -10.45
C PRO A 231 -29.87 -57.93 -11.04
N THR A 232 -29.26 -58.77 -10.26
CA THR A 232 -28.79 -60.14 -10.53
C THR A 232 -27.88 -60.46 -11.72
N LYS A 233 -26.71 -60.97 -11.33
CA LYS A 233 -26.03 -62.25 -11.69
C LYS A 233 -25.75 -62.59 -13.15
N THR A 234 -24.53 -62.99 -13.30
CA THR A 234 -23.96 -64.16 -14.02
C THR A 234 -22.98 -63.81 -15.12
N GLY A 235 -21.85 -64.46 -15.03
CA GLY A 235 -20.84 -64.60 -16.06
C GLY A 235 -19.43 -64.46 -15.50
#